data_74fda3c8d6c27b3bb1c8bc89cffd093e
#
_entry.id   74fda3c8d6c27b3bb1c8bc89cffd093e
#
_cell.length_a   1.000
_cell.length_b   1.000
_cell.length_c   1.000
_cell.angle_alpha   90.00
_cell.angle_beta   90.00
_cell.angle_gamma   90.00
#
_symmetry.space_group_name_H-M   'P 1'
#
loop_
_entity.id
_entity.type
_entity.pdbx_description
1 polymer ?
#
loop_
_entity_poly.entity_id
_entity_poly.type
_entity_poly.pdbx_seq_one_letter_code
_entity_poly.pdbx_strand_id
1 'polypeptide(L)'
;MLVNQIELSSKAYLAKVVQAAGSVISIEDAAAALDIDNVAASRRLSLWSQQGWLRRIKRGMYTPISIASGGGEQVVEDPWVLIPDLFGDAYIGGWSAAEYWELTEQIFRGICVFTTKQVREKEEVIQGITFVTRQIKPEKLFDLKPVWREQTKVFISSPEKTIIDMLDTPEIGGGIRHISDCLKIYLQRDKADVAALIKTALQQNNGAVLKRLGFLLERIGSDESVLNTLREQLTQGNAKLDPALNCPRLISRWRLLVPENWLEGDRA
;
A
#
# COMPACT_ATOMS: atom_id res chain seq x y z
N MET A 1 -22.58 36.73 -27.04
CA MET A 1 -22.99 36.91 -25.62
C MET A 1 -23.44 35.61 -24.98
N LEU A 2 -24.29 34.78 -25.56
CA LEU A 2 -24.77 33.50 -24.99
C LEU A 2 -23.68 32.49 -24.70
N VAL A 3 -22.66 32.34 -25.54
CA VAL A 3 -21.57 31.39 -25.37
C VAL A 3 -20.74 31.71 -24.12
N ASN A 4 -20.41 32.98 -23.85
CA ASN A 4 -19.69 33.39 -22.65
C ASN A 4 -20.47 33.14 -21.32
N GLN A 5 -21.80 33.29 -21.35
CA GLN A 5 -22.64 33.03 -20.17
C GLN A 5 -22.73 31.49 -19.83
N ILE A 6 -22.79 30.65 -20.87
CA ILE A 6 -22.79 29.18 -20.71
C ILE A 6 -21.44 28.69 -20.16
N GLU A 7 -20.36 29.28 -20.66
CA GLU A 7 -19.00 28.92 -20.21
C GLU A 7 -18.74 29.37 -18.76
N LEU A 8 -19.17 30.56 -18.37
CA LEU A 8 -19.10 31.06 -16.99
C LEU A 8 -19.94 30.19 -16.03
N SER A 9 -21.12 29.75 -16.44
CA SER A 9 -21.94 28.84 -15.63
C SER A 9 -21.31 27.45 -15.53
N SER A 10 -20.69 26.94 -16.59
CA SER A 10 -20.01 25.66 -16.59
C SER A 10 -18.78 25.62 -15.68
N LYS A 11 -17.98 26.70 -15.64
CA LYS A 11 -16.86 26.86 -14.71
C LYS A 11 -17.31 26.98 -13.24
N ALA A 12 -18.41 27.64 -12.98
CA ALA A 12 -19.00 27.72 -11.64
C ALA A 12 -19.44 26.33 -11.13
N TYR A 13 -20.07 25.51 -11.98
CA TYR A 13 -20.39 24.13 -11.66
C TYR A 13 -19.16 23.28 -11.41
N LEU A 14 -18.11 23.40 -12.24
CA LEU A 14 -16.85 22.72 -12.03
C LEU A 14 -16.22 23.11 -10.68
N ALA A 15 -16.17 24.40 -10.35
CA ALA A 15 -15.64 24.87 -9.08
C ALA A 15 -16.39 24.26 -7.88
N LYS A 16 -17.73 24.15 -7.97
CA LYS A 16 -18.55 23.52 -6.94
C LYS A 16 -18.19 22.03 -6.76
N VAL A 17 -17.99 21.31 -7.86
CA VAL A 17 -17.60 19.89 -7.83
C VAL A 17 -16.19 19.71 -7.28
N VAL A 18 -15.23 20.52 -7.71
CA VAL A 18 -13.84 20.47 -7.22
C VAL A 18 -13.78 20.76 -5.73
N GLN A 19 -14.56 21.75 -5.25
CA GLN A 19 -14.59 22.08 -3.83
C GLN A 19 -15.21 20.96 -2.97
N ALA A 20 -16.16 20.22 -3.51
CA ALA A 20 -16.84 19.13 -2.80
C ALA A 20 -16.04 17.82 -2.81
N ALA A 21 -15.34 17.52 -3.92
CA ALA A 21 -14.72 16.21 -4.14
C ALA A 21 -13.22 16.14 -3.80
N GLY A 22 -12.53 17.29 -3.67
CA GLY A 22 -11.08 17.29 -3.41
C GLY A 22 -10.22 16.97 -4.64
N SER A 23 -9.17 16.15 -4.45
CA SER A 23 -8.14 15.88 -5.47
C SER A 23 -8.63 14.96 -6.60
N VAL A 24 -9.53 14.03 -6.29
CA VAL A 24 -10.12 13.09 -7.25
C VAL A 24 -11.63 13.24 -7.25
N ILE A 25 -12.20 13.38 -8.43
CA ILE A 25 -13.64 13.56 -8.65
C ILE A 25 -14.20 12.25 -9.23
N SER A 26 -15.08 11.58 -8.50
CA SER A 26 -15.87 10.46 -9.01
C SER A 26 -17.15 10.93 -9.70
N ILE A 27 -17.82 10.03 -10.40
CA ILE A 27 -19.15 10.33 -10.96
C ILE A 27 -20.16 10.60 -9.85
N GLU A 28 -20.07 9.86 -8.75
CA GLU A 28 -20.93 9.97 -7.58
C GLU A 28 -20.74 11.32 -6.88
N ASP A 29 -19.49 11.79 -6.72
CA ASP A 29 -19.20 13.10 -6.15
C ASP A 29 -19.77 14.24 -7.00
N ALA A 30 -19.60 14.16 -8.31
CA ALA A 30 -20.14 15.15 -9.23
C ALA A 30 -21.68 15.14 -9.25
N ALA A 31 -22.30 13.96 -9.20
CA ALA A 31 -23.75 13.80 -9.12
C ALA A 31 -24.30 14.43 -7.85
N ALA A 32 -23.69 14.13 -6.69
CA ALA A 32 -24.08 14.69 -5.40
C ALA A 32 -23.87 16.20 -5.34
N ALA A 33 -22.70 16.70 -5.79
CA ALA A 33 -22.38 18.13 -5.75
C ALA A 33 -23.30 18.97 -6.65
N LEU A 34 -23.79 18.42 -7.75
CA LEU A 34 -24.61 19.14 -8.72
C LEU A 34 -26.12 18.84 -8.62
N ASP A 35 -26.50 17.90 -7.76
CA ASP A 35 -27.87 17.41 -7.61
C ASP A 35 -28.44 16.89 -8.95
N ILE A 36 -27.70 15.99 -9.61
CA ILE A 36 -28.04 15.37 -10.89
C ILE A 36 -27.80 13.86 -10.84
N ASP A 37 -28.34 13.12 -11.77
CA ASP A 37 -28.11 11.69 -11.88
C ASP A 37 -26.68 11.36 -12.38
N ASN A 38 -26.24 10.10 -12.14
CA ASN A 38 -24.90 9.64 -12.51
C ASN A 38 -24.63 9.69 -14.03
N VAL A 39 -25.65 9.56 -14.87
CA VAL A 39 -25.49 9.62 -16.32
C VAL A 39 -25.20 11.05 -16.76
N ALA A 40 -25.95 12.01 -16.23
CA ALA A 40 -25.72 13.43 -16.47
C ALA A 40 -24.36 13.89 -15.94
N ALA A 41 -23.99 13.44 -14.72
CA ALA A 41 -22.68 13.70 -14.11
C ALA A 41 -21.54 13.16 -14.99
N SER A 42 -21.64 11.90 -15.43
CA SER A 42 -20.62 11.27 -16.30
C SER A 42 -20.44 12.02 -17.63
N ARG A 43 -21.54 12.44 -18.25
CA ARG A 43 -21.49 13.26 -19.50
C ARG A 43 -20.81 14.61 -19.25
N ARG A 44 -21.11 15.26 -18.13
CA ARG A 44 -20.53 16.57 -17.76
C ARG A 44 -19.04 16.47 -17.48
N LEU A 45 -18.61 15.47 -16.70
CA LEU A 45 -17.19 15.20 -16.43
C LEU A 45 -16.42 14.89 -17.73
N SER A 46 -17.02 14.10 -18.63
CA SER A 46 -16.42 13.82 -19.94
C SER A 46 -16.25 15.07 -20.77
N LEU A 47 -17.26 15.96 -20.79
CA LEU A 47 -17.20 17.25 -21.50
C LEU A 47 -16.09 18.15 -20.93
N TRP A 48 -15.99 18.28 -19.61
CA TRP A 48 -14.94 19.05 -18.95
C TRP A 48 -13.55 18.48 -19.19
N SER A 49 -13.44 17.16 -19.31
CA SER A 49 -12.19 16.51 -19.68
C SER A 49 -11.80 16.81 -21.13
N GLN A 50 -12.76 16.80 -22.08
CA GLN A 50 -12.51 17.21 -23.46
C GLN A 50 -12.14 18.69 -23.60
N GLN A 51 -12.65 19.54 -22.72
CA GLN A 51 -12.31 20.97 -22.64
C GLN A 51 -10.96 21.24 -21.97
N GLY A 52 -10.25 20.20 -21.47
CA GLY A 52 -8.97 20.33 -20.81
C GLY A 52 -9.05 20.90 -19.38
N TRP A 53 -10.23 20.91 -18.76
CA TRP A 53 -10.40 21.38 -17.38
C TRP A 53 -10.19 20.27 -16.35
N LEU A 54 -10.46 19.03 -16.75
CA LEU A 54 -10.22 17.81 -15.97
C LEU A 54 -9.33 16.85 -16.77
N ARG A 55 -8.53 16.09 -16.06
CA ARG A 55 -7.82 14.92 -16.59
C ARG A 55 -8.53 13.67 -16.10
N ARG A 56 -8.79 12.72 -17.00
CA ARG A 56 -9.32 11.42 -16.61
C ARG A 56 -8.19 10.57 -16.03
N ILE A 57 -8.33 10.13 -14.78
CA ILE A 57 -7.38 9.26 -14.08
C ILE A 57 -7.63 7.80 -14.48
N LYS A 58 -8.89 7.37 -14.34
CA LYS A 58 -9.39 6.07 -14.77
C LYS A 58 -10.88 6.17 -15.10
N ARG A 59 -11.51 5.07 -15.46
CA ARG A 59 -12.94 5.07 -15.81
C ARG A 59 -13.78 5.61 -14.64
N GLY A 60 -14.46 6.73 -14.88
CA GLY A 60 -15.35 7.38 -13.91
C GLY A 60 -14.64 8.25 -12.86
N MET A 61 -13.32 8.43 -12.95
CA MET A 61 -12.55 9.24 -12.03
C MET A 61 -11.71 10.30 -12.77
N TYR A 62 -11.71 11.51 -12.26
CA TYR A 62 -11.10 12.68 -12.87
C TYR A 62 -10.34 13.50 -11.82
N THR A 63 -9.37 14.29 -12.25
CA THR A 63 -8.66 15.27 -11.42
C THR A 63 -8.69 16.64 -12.10
N PRO A 64 -8.79 17.74 -11.35
CA PRO A 64 -8.68 19.08 -11.90
C PRO A 64 -7.30 19.30 -12.53
N ILE A 65 -7.27 20.02 -13.67
CA ILE A 65 -6.02 20.50 -14.25
C ILE A 65 -5.80 21.91 -13.70
N SER A 66 -4.69 22.11 -12.96
CA SER A 66 -4.33 23.42 -12.44
C SER A 66 -3.91 24.34 -13.60
N ILE A 67 -4.52 25.53 -13.67
CA ILE A 67 -4.18 26.55 -14.66
C ILE A 67 -2.75 27.10 -14.43
N ALA A 68 -2.23 26.96 -13.19
CA ALA A 68 -0.89 27.43 -12.82
C ALA A 68 0.25 26.65 -13.53
N SER A 69 -0.01 25.46 -14.05
CA SER A 69 1.01 24.59 -14.67
C SER A 69 1.20 24.82 -16.18
N GLY A 70 0.67 25.87 -16.76
CA GLY A 70 0.93 26.21 -18.19
C GLY A 70 0.52 25.15 -19.23
N GLY A 71 -0.42 24.25 -18.89
CA GLY A 71 -0.94 23.23 -19.83
C GLY A 71 -0.01 22.02 -20.06
N GLY A 72 1.12 21.92 -19.34
CA GLY A 72 2.00 20.75 -19.35
C GLY A 72 1.41 19.55 -18.59
N GLU A 73 1.99 18.37 -18.80
CA GLU A 73 1.66 17.20 -17.98
C GLU A 73 1.94 17.51 -16.50
N GLN A 74 0.87 17.74 -15.73
CA GLN A 74 1.01 17.89 -14.30
C GLN A 74 1.26 16.50 -13.73
N VAL A 75 2.52 16.20 -13.45
CA VAL A 75 2.90 15.05 -12.62
C VAL A 75 2.39 15.37 -11.22
N VAL A 76 1.63 14.46 -10.64
CA VAL A 76 1.25 14.57 -9.23
C VAL A 76 2.55 14.52 -8.43
N GLU A 77 2.90 15.63 -7.76
CA GLU A 77 4.17 15.72 -7.01
C GLU A 77 4.25 14.65 -5.92
N ASP A 78 3.15 14.40 -5.23
CA ASP A 78 3.04 13.32 -4.25
C ASP A 78 1.87 12.38 -4.58
N PRO A 79 2.13 11.21 -5.18
CA PRO A 79 1.08 10.27 -5.55
C PRO A 79 0.32 9.65 -4.38
N TRP A 80 0.81 9.78 -3.15
CA TRP A 80 0.14 9.28 -1.98
C TRP A 80 -1.19 9.99 -1.71
N VAL A 81 -1.30 11.26 -2.12
CA VAL A 81 -2.55 12.04 -1.97
C VAL A 81 -3.73 11.42 -2.72
N LEU A 82 -3.47 10.60 -3.74
CA LEU A 82 -4.52 9.93 -4.52
C LEU A 82 -5.07 8.67 -3.83
N ILE A 83 -4.38 8.12 -2.84
CA ILE A 83 -4.68 6.79 -2.29
C ILE A 83 -6.06 6.70 -1.64
N PRO A 84 -6.49 7.64 -0.76
CA PRO A 84 -7.81 7.55 -0.13
C PRO A 84 -8.96 7.55 -1.16
N ASP A 85 -8.86 8.38 -2.18
CA ASP A 85 -9.89 8.53 -3.19
C ASP A 85 -9.94 7.31 -4.14
N LEU A 86 -8.78 6.82 -4.56
CA LEU A 86 -8.68 5.69 -5.49
C LEU A 86 -9.01 4.36 -4.81
N PHE A 87 -8.51 4.15 -3.60
CA PHE A 87 -8.52 2.84 -2.95
C PHE A 87 -9.40 2.78 -1.69
N GLY A 88 -9.98 3.91 -1.23
CA GLY A 88 -10.88 3.97 -0.07
C GLY A 88 -10.18 3.59 1.23
N ASP A 89 -10.78 2.66 2.01
CA ASP A 89 -10.17 2.15 3.23
C ASP A 89 -8.90 1.37 2.86
N ALA A 90 -7.79 2.09 2.85
CA ALA A 90 -6.50 1.62 2.37
C ALA A 90 -5.33 2.18 3.19
N TYR A 91 -4.18 1.51 3.09
CA TYR A 91 -2.93 2.02 3.64
C TYR A 91 -1.75 1.65 2.74
N ILE A 92 -0.67 2.41 2.88
CA ILE A 92 0.61 2.14 2.26
C ILE A 92 1.34 1.10 3.09
N GLY A 93 1.79 0.02 2.45
CA GLY A 93 2.50 -1.08 3.10
C GLY A 93 3.64 -1.62 2.24
N GLY A 94 4.10 -2.84 2.56
CA GLY A 94 5.14 -3.50 1.79
C GLY A 94 6.43 -2.68 1.67
N TRP A 95 7.10 -2.78 0.52
CA TRP A 95 8.35 -2.04 0.28
C TRP A 95 8.19 -0.52 0.38
N SER A 96 7.02 0.07 0.02
CA SER A 96 6.81 1.53 0.10
C SER A 96 6.79 2.02 1.54
N ALA A 97 6.24 1.23 2.47
CA ALA A 97 6.31 1.53 3.89
C ALA A 97 7.71 1.24 4.46
N ALA A 98 8.39 0.21 3.98
CA ALA A 98 9.77 -0.08 4.37
C ALA A 98 10.73 1.06 3.98
N GLU A 99 10.56 1.63 2.77
CA GLU A 99 11.30 2.82 2.32
C GLU A 99 10.98 4.05 3.20
N TYR A 100 9.70 4.32 3.44
CA TYR A 100 9.28 5.44 4.29
C TYR A 100 9.85 5.37 5.71
N TRP A 101 9.91 4.16 6.28
CA TRP A 101 10.49 3.93 7.60
C TRP A 101 12.01 3.77 7.58
N GLU A 102 12.66 3.96 6.43
CA GLU A 102 14.12 3.77 6.28
C GLU A 102 14.59 2.37 6.71
N LEU A 103 13.77 1.34 6.45
CA LEU A 103 14.13 -0.06 6.68
C LEU A 103 14.91 -0.66 5.49
N THR A 104 15.07 0.10 4.43
CA THR A 104 15.77 -0.30 3.21
C THR A 104 16.33 0.91 2.48
N GLU A 105 17.43 0.71 1.77
CA GLU A 105 17.99 1.67 0.81
C GLU A 105 17.57 1.36 -0.63
N GLN A 106 16.83 0.26 -0.85
CA GLN A 106 16.35 -0.11 -2.18
C GLN A 106 15.19 0.77 -2.58
N ILE A 107 15.24 1.26 -3.84
CA ILE A 107 14.18 2.07 -4.45
C ILE A 107 13.33 1.16 -5.34
N PHE A 108 12.04 1.11 -5.06
CA PHE A 108 11.07 0.34 -5.84
C PHE A 108 10.28 1.25 -6.78
N ARG A 109 9.88 0.72 -7.94
CA ARG A 109 9.18 1.50 -8.98
C ARG A 109 7.67 1.63 -8.78
N GLY A 110 7.13 1.08 -7.73
CA GLY A 110 5.68 1.09 -7.52
C GLY A 110 5.32 1.36 -6.07
N ILE A 111 4.13 1.91 -5.87
CA ILE A 111 3.58 2.17 -4.55
C ILE A 111 2.73 0.97 -4.13
N CYS A 112 3.10 0.34 -3.02
CA CYS A 112 2.33 -0.76 -2.42
C CYS A 112 1.14 -0.24 -1.63
N VAL A 113 -0.06 -0.64 -2.02
CA VAL A 113 -1.31 -0.24 -1.38
C VAL A 113 -2.12 -1.47 -0.97
N PHE A 114 -2.47 -1.52 0.30
CA PHE A 114 -3.41 -2.50 0.86
C PHE A 114 -4.78 -1.85 0.96
N THR A 115 -5.82 -2.50 0.43
CA THR A 115 -7.18 -1.94 0.38
C THR A 115 -8.23 -2.99 0.68
N THR A 116 -9.35 -2.57 1.28
CA THR A 116 -10.53 -3.41 1.46
C THR A 116 -11.40 -3.48 0.21
N LYS A 117 -11.21 -2.56 -0.75
CA LYS A 117 -11.91 -2.60 -2.04
C LYS A 117 -11.49 -3.82 -2.84
N GLN A 118 -12.41 -4.30 -3.70
CA GLN A 118 -12.12 -5.39 -4.62
C GLN A 118 -11.01 -4.99 -5.61
N VAL A 119 -9.92 -5.74 -5.61
CA VAL A 119 -8.80 -5.61 -6.53
C VAL A 119 -9.01 -6.53 -7.72
N ARG A 120 -9.13 -5.97 -8.92
CA ARG A 120 -9.23 -6.72 -10.17
C ARG A 120 -7.86 -7.02 -10.78
N GLU A 121 -6.98 -6.04 -10.75
CA GLU A 121 -5.61 -6.11 -11.24
C GLU A 121 -4.66 -5.79 -10.09
N LYS A 122 -3.65 -6.64 -9.91
CA LYS A 122 -2.68 -6.46 -8.82
C LYS A 122 -1.77 -5.26 -9.05
N GLU A 123 -1.59 -4.86 -10.30
CA GLU A 123 -0.76 -3.74 -10.71
C GLU A 123 -1.55 -2.84 -11.66
N GLU A 124 -1.63 -1.56 -11.37
CA GLU A 124 -2.35 -0.55 -12.16
C GLU A 124 -1.47 0.68 -12.33
N VAL A 125 -1.35 1.17 -13.55
CA VAL A 125 -0.63 2.43 -13.82
C VAL A 125 -1.62 3.58 -13.90
N ILE A 126 -1.51 4.53 -12.98
CA ILE A 126 -2.37 5.69 -12.88
C ILE A 126 -1.48 6.94 -12.98
N GLN A 127 -1.69 7.79 -13.98
CA GLN A 127 -0.89 8.99 -14.25
C GLN A 127 0.63 8.72 -14.32
N GLY A 128 1.02 7.60 -14.93
CA GLY A 128 2.43 7.19 -15.05
C GLY A 128 3.03 6.58 -13.77
N ILE A 129 2.25 6.49 -12.70
CA ILE A 129 2.67 5.92 -11.41
C ILE A 129 2.10 4.51 -11.30
N THR A 130 2.96 3.56 -10.99
CA THR A 130 2.56 2.17 -10.76
C THR A 130 2.08 1.99 -9.33
N PHE A 131 0.84 1.51 -9.15
CA PHE A 131 0.30 1.06 -7.87
C PHE A 131 0.23 -0.45 -7.86
N VAL A 132 0.87 -1.06 -6.87
CA VAL A 132 0.80 -2.50 -6.61
C VAL A 132 -0.19 -2.72 -5.49
N THR A 133 -1.35 -3.31 -5.83
CA THR A 133 -2.49 -3.38 -4.91
C THR A 133 -2.68 -4.77 -4.32
N ARG A 134 -3.00 -4.81 -3.05
CA ARG A 134 -3.34 -6.03 -2.31
C ARG A 134 -4.70 -5.87 -1.65
N GLN A 135 -5.65 -6.74 -2.01
CA GLN A 135 -6.92 -6.79 -1.30
C GLN A 135 -6.74 -7.47 0.06
N ILE A 136 -7.26 -6.82 1.08
CA ILE A 136 -7.27 -7.31 2.45
C ILE A 136 -8.69 -7.31 3.02
N LYS A 137 -8.90 -8.05 4.09
CA LYS A 137 -10.14 -7.98 4.86
C LYS A 137 -10.09 -6.79 5.83
N PRO A 138 -11.25 -6.22 6.21
CA PRO A 138 -11.30 -5.07 7.12
C PRO A 138 -10.57 -5.28 8.46
N GLU A 139 -10.57 -6.50 8.99
CA GLU A 139 -9.88 -6.85 10.24
C GLU A 139 -8.33 -6.74 10.14
N LYS A 140 -7.79 -6.55 8.93
CA LYS A 140 -6.37 -6.29 8.71
C LYS A 140 -6.00 -4.80 8.73
N LEU A 141 -6.97 -3.91 8.88
CA LEU A 141 -6.76 -2.47 9.07
C LEU A 141 -6.42 -2.18 10.53
N PHE A 142 -5.25 -2.58 10.98
CA PHE A 142 -4.75 -2.34 12.33
C PHE A 142 -3.30 -1.89 12.32
N ASP A 143 -2.84 -1.28 13.40
CA ASP A 143 -1.48 -0.78 13.60
C ASP A 143 -1.00 0.12 12.45
N LEU A 144 -1.85 1.09 12.11
CA LEU A 144 -1.64 2.07 11.06
C LEU A 144 -1.25 3.43 11.65
N LYS A 145 -0.36 4.13 10.99
CA LYS A 145 0.05 5.48 11.37
C LYS A 145 -0.52 6.49 10.36
N PRO A 146 -1.16 7.59 10.81
CA PRO A 146 -1.56 8.66 9.92
C PRO A 146 -0.36 9.49 9.48
N VAL A 147 -0.28 9.78 8.19
CA VAL A 147 0.70 10.67 7.59
C VAL A 147 -0.04 11.72 6.79
N TRP A 148 0.32 12.98 6.99
CA TRP A 148 -0.23 14.08 6.21
C TRP A 148 0.65 14.35 4.99
N ARG A 149 0.04 14.37 3.82
CA ARG A 149 0.62 14.76 2.55
C ARG A 149 -0.19 15.92 2.02
N GLU A 150 0.40 17.11 2.03
CA GLU A 150 -0.35 18.35 1.80
C GLU A 150 -1.55 18.46 2.75
N GLN A 151 -2.78 18.46 2.22
CA GLN A 151 -4.02 18.51 3.00
C GLN A 151 -4.69 17.12 3.12
N THR A 152 -4.08 16.08 2.57
CA THR A 152 -4.64 14.73 2.54
C THR A 152 -4.04 13.86 3.64
N LYS A 153 -4.91 13.24 4.43
CA LYS A 153 -4.51 12.24 5.43
C LYS A 153 -4.43 10.86 4.77
N VAL A 154 -3.25 10.26 4.80
CA VAL A 154 -2.98 8.92 4.29
C VAL A 154 -2.57 8.02 5.46
N PHE A 155 -2.89 6.74 5.40
CA PHE A 155 -2.43 5.77 6.37
C PHE A 155 -1.26 4.94 5.83
N ILE A 156 -0.31 4.64 6.71
CA ILE A 156 0.82 3.76 6.43
C ILE A 156 0.92 2.70 7.55
N SER A 157 1.32 1.49 7.23
CA SER A 157 1.60 0.47 8.24
C SER A 157 2.71 0.93 9.20
N SER A 158 2.61 0.60 10.50
CA SER A 158 3.73 0.81 11.44
C SER A 158 4.99 0.04 10.99
N PRO A 159 6.18 0.32 11.50
CA PRO A 159 7.38 -0.45 11.17
C PRO A 159 7.18 -1.95 11.39
N GLU A 160 6.57 -2.34 12.52
CA GLU A 160 6.26 -3.72 12.87
C GLU A 160 5.28 -4.34 11.87
N LYS A 161 4.19 -3.63 11.61
CA LYS A 161 3.17 -4.08 10.65
C LYS A 161 3.74 -4.19 9.24
N THR A 162 4.64 -3.30 8.85
CA THR A 162 5.31 -3.34 7.56
C THR A 162 6.08 -4.64 7.37
N ILE A 163 6.89 -5.03 8.36
CA ILE A 163 7.63 -6.31 8.34
C ILE A 163 6.65 -7.49 8.28
N ILE A 164 5.60 -7.46 9.08
CA ILE A 164 4.61 -8.54 9.15
C ILE A 164 3.83 -8.67 7.84
N ASP A 165 3.43 -7.59 7.20
CA ASP A 165 2.77 -7.61 5.90
C ASP A 165 3.68 -8.16 4.80
N MET A 166 4.97 -7.79 4.81
CA MET A 166 5.96 -8.35 3.89
C MET A 166 6.19 -9.85 4.14
N LEU A 167 6.20 -10.30 5.40
CA LEU A 167 6.28 -11.72 5.73
C LEU A 167 5.00 -12.48 5.35
N ASP A 168 3.84 -11.84 5.37
CA ASP A 168 2.59 -12.43 4.90
C ASP A 168 2.61 -12.67 3.39
N THR A 169 3.14 -11.72 2.64
CA THR A 169 3.24 -11.76 1.19
C THR A 169 4.63 -11.33 0.74
N PRO A 170 5.63 -12.24 0.68
CA PRO A 170 7.01 -11.89 0.32
C PRO A 170 7.17 -11.18 -1.03
N GLU A 171 6.26 -11.41 -1.97
CA GLU A 171 6.24 -10.74 -3.27
C GLU A 171 6.24 -9.21 -3.14
N ILE A 172 5.39 -8.65 -2.27
CA ILE A 172 5.29 -7.20 -2.03
C ILE A 172 6.33 -6.67 -1.04
N GLY A 173 7.16 -7.54 -0.51
CA GLY A 173 8.30 -7.21 0.33
C GLY A 173 9.62 -7.24 -0.43
N GLY A 174 9.62 -7.39 -1.76
CA GLY A 174 10.86 -7.53 -2.55
C GLY A 174 11.55 -8.89 -2.38
N GLY A 175 10.82 -9.89 -1.85
CA GLY A 175 11.31 -11.24 -1.58
C GLY A 175 11.96 -11.40 -0.19
N ILE A 176 12.11 -12.63 0.23
CA ILE A 176 12.48 -12.96 1.63
C ILE A 176 13.86 -12.46 2.04
N ARG A 177 14.80 -12.31 1.11
CA ARG A 177 16.13 -11.74 1.41
C ARG A 177 16.03 -10.29 1.82
N HIS A 178 15.33 -9.49 1.02
CA HIS A 178 15.08 -8.07 1.32
C HIS A 178 14.33 -7.91 2.65
N ILE A 179 13.32 -8.75 2.91
CA ILE A 179 12.59 -8.73 4.18
C ILE A 179 13.50 -9.05 5.38
N SER A 180 14.41 -10.02 5.21
CA SER A 180 15.40 -10.35 6.24
C SER A 180 16.30 -9.16 6.55
N ASP A 181 16.72 -8.41 5.53
CA ASP A 181 17.56 -7.24 5.71
C ASP A 181 16.77 -6.08 6.36
N CYS A 182 15.54 -5.83 5.95
CA CYS A 182 14.64 -4.89 6.64
C CYS A 182 14.44 -5.24 8.12
N LEU A 183 14.27 -6.53 8.45
CA LEU A 183 14.14 -6.99 9.83
C LEU A 183 15.43 -6.76 10.63
N LYS A 184 16.60 -7.01 10.05
CA LYS A 184 17.90 -6.72 10.68
C LYS A 184 18.04 -5.23 11.00
N ILE A 185 17.74 -4.36 10.01
CA ILE A 185 17.78 -2.89 10.19
C ILE A 185 16.79 -2.46 11.28
N TYR A 186 15.58 -3.02 11.29
CA TYR A 186 14.60 -2.72 12.34
C TYR A 186 15.14 -3.07 13.72
N LEU A 187 15.71 -4.26 13.90
CA LEU A 187 16.21 -4.75 15.21
C LEU A 187 17.45 -3.97 15.71
N GLN A 188 18.18 -3.33 14.83
CA GLN A 188 19.34 -2.50 15.19
C GLN A 188 18.96 -1.08 15.66
N ARG A 189 17.70 -0.70 15.57
CA ARG A 189 17.23 0.63 16.00
C ARG A 189 17.06 0.70 17.51
N ASP A 190 17.34 1.84 18.08
CA ASP A 190 17.14 2.11 19.52
C ASP A 190 15.69 1.93 19.97
N LYS A 191 14.74 2.09 19.05
CA LYS A 191 13.30 1.98 19.29
C LYS A 191 12.71 0.65 18.82
N ALA A 192 13.54 -0.36 18.55
CA ALA A 192 13.05 -1.69 18.18
C ALA A 192 12.25 -2.31 19.33
N ASP A 193 11.02 -2.70 19.05
CA ASP A 193 10.15 -3.37 20.02
C ASP A 193 9.78 -4.76 19.50
N VAL A 194 10.55 -5.77 19.94
CA VAL A 194 10.32 -7.18 19.55
C VAL A 194 8.99 -7.69 20.07
N ALA A 195 8.53 -7.22 21.25
CA ALA A 195 7.24 -7.63 21.81
C ALA A 195 6.09 -7.09 20.96
N ALA A 196 6.18 -5.82 20.49
CA ALA A 196 5.22 -5.25 19.55
C ALA A 196 5.23 -6.00 18.21
N LEU A 197 6.40 -6.37 17.68
CA LEU A 197 6.52 -7.15 16.46
C LEU A 197 5.81 -8.52 16.57
N ILE A 198 6.02 -9.25 17.69
CA ILE A 198 5.35 -10.52 17.94
C ILE A 198 3.84 -10.33 18.09
N LYS A 199 3.40 -9.31 18.84
CA LYS A 199 1.99 -8.98 19.00
C LYS A 199 1.32 -8.73 17.65
N THR A 200 1.96 -7.95 16.80
CA THR A 200 1.48 -7.66 15.43
C THR A 200 1.42 -8.93 14.58
N ALA A 201 2.42 -9.83 14.70
CA ALA A 201 2.45 -11.11 14.01
C ALA A 201 1.29 -12.02 14.43
N LEU A 202 0.98 -12.06 15.73
CA LEU A 202 -0.16 -12.81 16.26
C LEU A 202 -1.50 -12.22 15.78
N GLN A 203 -1.63 -10.90 15.78
CA GLN A 203 -2.82 -10.22 15.30
C GLN A 203 -3.02 -10.41 13.79
N GLN A 204 -1.94 -10.57 13.02
CA GLN A 204 -2.00 -10.93 11.60
C GLN A 204 -2.71 -12.26 11.36
N ASN A 205 -2.72 -13.15 12.35
CA ASN A 205 -3.43 -14.42 12.31
C ASN A 205 -3.14 -15.25 11.05
N ASN A 206 -1.85 -15.36 10.71
CA ASN A 206 -1.35 -16.20 9.61
C ASN A 206 -0.17 -17.04 10.09
N GLY A 207 -0.37 -18.38 10.18
CA GLY A 207 0.67 -19.29 10.66
C GLY A 207 1.96 -19.27 9.82
N ALA A 208 1.90 -18.92 8.55
CA ALA A 208 3.12 -18.78 7.72
C ALA A 208 3.99 -17.60 8.17
N VAL A 209 3.37 -16.51 8.62
CA VAL A 209 4.06 -15.33 9.15
C VAL A 209 4.88 -15.69 10.38
N LEU A 210 4.26 -16.39 11.36
CA LEU A 210 4.95 -16.80 12.58
C LEU A 210 6.14 -17.72 12.31
N LYS A 211 6.00 -18.64 11.35
CA LYS A 211 7.07 -19.56 10.94
C LYS A 211 8.24 -18.83 10.30
N ARG A 212 7.93 -17.90 9.38
CA ARG A 212 8.93 -17.08 8.70
C ARG A 212 9.64 -16.14 9.68
N LEU A 213 8.86 -15.44 10.52
CA LEU A 213 9.42 -14.54 11.54
C LEU A 213 10.34 -15.27 12.50
N GLY A 214 9.88 -16.39 13.07
CA GLY A 214 10.68 -17.17 14.01
C GLY A 214 11.98 -17.69 13.40
N PHE A 215 11.93 -18.20 12.18
CA PHE A 215 13.11 -18.64 11.45
C PHE A 215 14.10 -17.50 11.20
N LEU A 216 13.63 -16.32 10.79
CA LEU A 216 14.50 -15.17 10.55
C LEU A 216 15.10 -14.64 11.85
N LEU A 217 14.31 -14.52 12.92
CA LEU A 217 14.79 -14.09 14.23
C LEU A 217 15.85 -15.05 14.80
N GLU A 218 15.67 -16.36 14.65
CA GLU A 218 16.68 -17.35 15.05
C GLU A 218 18.01 -17.17 14.29
N ARG A 219 17.93 -16.91 12.99
CA ARG A 219 19.12 -16.65 12.16
C ARG A 219 19.86 -15.35 12.52
N ILE A 220 19.13 -14.36 12.97
CA ILE A 220 19.70 -13.06 13.42
C ILE A 220 20.30 -13.19 14.82
N GLY A 221 19.98 -14.26 15.57
CA GLY A 221 20.49 -14.50 16.92
C GLY A 221 19.64 -13.87 18.02
N SER A 222 18.33 -13.83 17.83
CA SER A 222 17.41 -13.37 18.87
C SER A 222 17.39 -14.32 20.08
N ASP A 223 16.98 -13.78 21.24
CA ASP A 223 16.92 -14.50 22.50
C ASP A 223 16.01 -15.74 22.43
N GLU A 224 16.44 -16.82 23.07
CA GLU A 224 15.72 -18.10 23.08
C GLU A 224 14.30 -17.98 23.69
N SER A 225 14.08 -17.07 24.63
CA SER A 225 12.77 -16.76 25.21
C SER A 225 11.76 -16.26 24.14
N VAL A 226 12.24 -15.37 23.24
CA VAL A 226 11.46 -14.85 22.10
C VAL A 226 11.13 -15.98 21.12
N LEU A 227 12.11 -16.82 20.81
CA LEU A 227 11.94 -17.95 19.88
C LEU A 227 10.96 -18.99 20.43
N ASN A 228 11.00 -19.28 21.73
CA ASN A 228 10.08 -20.20 22.38
C ASN A 228 8.64 -19.68 22.36
N THR A 229 8.44 -18.38 22.63
CA THR A 229 7.11 -17.75 22.52
C THR A 229 6.51 -17.94 21.12
N LEU A 230 7.30 -17.80 20.06
CA LEU A 230 6.84 -18.03 18.70
C LEU A 230 6.59 -19.49 18.38
N ARG A 231 7.44 -20.42 18.89
CA ARG A 231 7.28 -21.88 18.68
C ARG A 231 5.98 -22.41 19.28
N GLU A 232 5.57 -21.92 20.45
CA GLU A 232 4.32 -22.28 21.11
C GLU A 232 3.08 -21.88 20.30
N GLN A 233 3.19 -20.87 19.45
CA GLN A 233 2.10 -20.35 18.62
C GLN A 233 2.07 -20.95 17.20
N LEU A 234 2.96 -21.89 16.88
CA LEU A 234 3.04 -22.45 15.52
C LEU A 234 1.82 -23.31 15.19
N THR A 235 1.17 -22.95 14.10
CA THR A 235 0.07 -23.73 13.53
C THR A 235 0.56 -25.04 12.89
N GLN A 236 -0.33 -26.03 12.73
CA GLN A 236 -0.04 -27.26 11.99
C GLN A 236 0.26 -27.00 10.52
N GLY A 237 0.89 -28.00 9.86
CA GLY A 237 1.29 -27.92 8.45
C GLY A 237 2.58 -27.13 8.23
N ASN A 238 3.13 -27.25 7.04
CA ASN A 238 4.36 -26.57 6.64
C ASN A 238 4.04 -25.35 5.78
N ALA A 239 4.89 -24.31 5.85
CA ALA A 239 4.85 -23.14 4.97
C ALA A 239 6.17 -23.06 4.18
N LYS A 240 6.16 -22.37 3.05
CA LYS A 240 7.39 -21.98 2.36
C LYS A 240 7.92 -20.68 2.93
N LEU A 241 9.24 -20.56 3.04
CA LEU A 241 9.92 -19.32 3.42
C LEU A 241 9.58 -18.19 2.43
N ASP A 242 9.65 -18.51 1.14
CA ASP A 242 9.18 -17.65 0.05
C ASP A 242 8.43 -18.53 -0.98
N PRO A 243 7.14 -18.24 -1.25
CA PRO A 243 6.37 -19.01 -2.23
C PRO A 243 6.93 -18.98 -3.66
N ALA A 244 7.67 -17.89 -4.02
CA ALA A 244 8.27 -17.72 -5.33
C ALA A 244 9.55 -18.57 -5.53
N LEU A 245 10.12 -19.09 -4.43
CA LEU A 245 11.36 -19.84 -4.47
C LEU A 245 11.13 -21.36 -4.42
N ASN A 246 12.10 -22.11 -4.97
CA ASN A 246 12.19 -23.55 -4.70
C ASN A 246 12.69 -23.78 -3.27
N CYS A 247 11.88 -24.41 -2.43
CA CYS A 247 12.14 -24.61 -1.01
C CYS A 247 12.12 -26.13 -0.68
N PRO A 248 13.16 -26.89 -1.03
CA PRO A 248 13.18 -28.35 -0.88
C PRO A 248 13.49 -28.82 0.54
N ARG A 249 14.00 -27.96 1.41
CA ARG A 249 14.49 -28.33 2.74
C ARG A 249 13.53 -27.96 3.84
N LEU A 250 13.17 -28.91 4.69
CA LEU A 250 12.29 -28.68 5.86
C LEU A 250 13.12 -28.36 7.12
N ILE A 251 12.85 -27.21 7.72
CA ILE A 251 13.28 -26.86 9.07
C ILE A 251 12.16 -27.24 10.04
N SER A 252 12.24 -28.44 10.61
CA SER A 252 11.14 -29.06 11.38
C SER A 252 10.70 -28.22 12.58
N ARG A 253 11.67 -27.59 13.31
CA ARG A 253 11.37 -26.74 14.49
C ARG A 253 10.54 -25.51 14.17
N TRP A 254 10.57 -25.03 12.89
CA TRP A 254 9.75 -23.92 12.41
C TRP A 254 8.64 -24.38 11.47
N ARG A 255 8.55 -25.66 11.13
CA ARG A 255 7.62 -26.20 10.12
C ARG A 255 7.69 -25.39 8.81
N LEU A 256 8.91 -25.06 8.39
CA LEU A 256 9.20 -24.15 7.28
C LEU A 256 10.07 -24.82 6.23
N LEU A 257 9.59 -24.77 4.99
CA LEU A 257 10.36 -25.19 3.82
C LEU A 257 11.23 -24.02 3.35
N VAL A 258 12.53 -24.25 3.20
CA VAL A 258 13.52 -23.21 2.83
C VAL A 258 14.32 -23.62 1.60
N PRO A 259 14.86 -22.64 0.85
CA PRO A 259 15.84 -22.91 -0.21
C PRO A 259 17.14 -23.45 0.37
N GLU A 260 17.91 -24.19 -0.42
CA GLU A 260 19.18 -24.81 0.03
C GLU A 260 20.20 -23.80 0.54
N ASN A 261 20.32 -22.66 -0.10
CA ASN A 261 21.24 -21.58 0.26
C ASN A 261 20.87 -20.86 1.58
N TRP A 262 19.74 -21.17 2.18
CA TRP A 262 19.34 -20.68 3.50
C TRP A 262 19.73 -21.61 4.65
N LEU A 263 20.31 -22.77 4.34
CA LEU A 263 20.84 -23.71 5.34
C LEU A 263 22.26 -23.36 5.77
N GLU A 264 23.05 -22.89 4.83
CA GLU A 264 24.41 -22.39 5.10
C GLU A 264 24.26 -21.02 5.74
N GLY A 265 24.70 -20.87 6.98
CA GLY A 265 24.73 -19.57 7.64
C GLY A 265 25.49 -18.58 6.78
N ASP A 266 25.06 -17.31 6.76
CA ASP A 266 25.89 -16.21 6.27
C ASP A 266 27.22 -16.23 7.03
N ARG A 267 28.18 -17.01 6.54
CA ARG A 267 29.61 -16.86 6.88
C ARG A 267 30.15 -15.79 5.93
N ALA A 268 29.94 -14.57 6.30
CA ALA A 268 30.71 -13.45 5.79
C ALA A 268 30.81 -12.39 6.91
#